data_d385310779711d702f105d4a78bd5d10
#
_entry.id   d385310779711d702f105d4a78bd5d10
#
_cell.length_a   1.000
_cell.length_b   1.000
_cell.length_c   1.000
_cell.angle_alpha   90.00
_cell.angle_beta   90.00
_cell.angle_gamma   90.00
#
_symmetry.space_group_name_H-M   'P 1'
#
loop_
_entity.id
_entity.type
_entity.pdbx_description
1 polymer ?
#
loop_
_entity_poly.entity_id
_entity_poly.type
_entity_poly.pdbx_seq_one_letter_code
_entity_poly.pdbx_strand_id
1 'polypeptide(L)'
;GEVWWWYCSQGSNLIDKYVTYNYIDNIWYYGTMNRTAWIDNGVSDYPVGATYNFNLVAHEIGCDNKETSETLPISAYITSAQFDLDDGHQFMFINRVLPDVRFDGSTISNPAITMTMLPLKNSGSGYIDPASVGGNDSESVVRSSTVPIEKYTGQIYVRVRGRQLAVKVESTGEG
;
A
#
# COMPACT_ATOMS: atom_id res chain seq x y z
N GLY A 1 -16.43 -4.74 -10.21
CA GLY A 1 -17.00 -3.44 -10.42
C GLY A 1 -16.32 -2.31 -9.69
N GLU A 2 -15.67 -1.45 -10.47
CA GLU A 2 -14.91 -0.33 -9.95
C GLU A 2 -15.29 0.96 -10.65
N VAL A 3 -15.21 2.07 -9.92
CA VAL A 3 -15.33 3.41 -10.45
C VAL A 3 -14.05 4.16 -10.15
N TRP A 4 -13.44 4.76 -11.17
CA TRP A 4 -12.19 5.47 -11.08
C TRP A 4 -12.38 6.95 -11.29
N TRP A 5 -11.80 7.78 -10.40
CA TRP A 5 -11.72 9.22 -10.55
C TRP A 5 -10.25 9.63 -10.65
N TRP A 6 -9.95 10.37 -11.69
CA TRP A 6 -8.64 10.88 -11.98
C TRP A 6 -8.59 12.37 -11.66
N TYR A 7 -7.55 12.81 -10.98
CA TYR A 7 -7.46 14.20 -10.57
C TYR A 7 -6.01 14.69 -10.52
N CYS A 8 -5.84 16.02 -10.50
CA CYS A 8 -4.55 16.68 -10.33
C CYS A 8 -4.30 16.89 -8.85
N SER A 9 -3.10 16.60 -8.37
CA SER A 9 -2.69 16.96 -7.02
C SER A 9 -2.51 18.48 -6.91
N GLN A 10 -2.45 18.97 -5.68
CA GLN A 10 -2.24 20.39 -5.42
C GLN A 10 -0.93 20.87 -6.07
N GLY A 11 -1.04 21.88 -6.94
CA GLY A 11 0.10 22.43 -7.68
C GLY A 11 0.44 21.71 -8.99
N SER A 12 -0.25 20.62 -9.33
CA SER A 12 -0.12 19.94 -10.61
C SER A 12 -1.15 20.45 -11.61
N ASN A 13 -0.72 20.65 -12.85
CA ASN A 13 -1.59 20.93 -14.00
C ASN A 13 -1.89 19.70 -14.83
N LEU A 14 -1.35 18.55 -14.43
CA LEU A 14 -1.50 17.28 -15.11
C LEU A 14 -2.18 16.29 -14.15
N ILE A 15 -2.94 15.36 -14.70
CA ILE A 15 -3.51 14.26 -13.93
C ILE A 15 -2.37 13.38 -13.44
N ASP A 16 -2.23 13.24 -12.14
CA ASP A 16 -1.16 12.51 -11.49
C ASP A 16 -1.64 11.58 -10.37
N LYS A 17 -2.93 11.66 -10.03
CA LYS A 17 -3.53 10.84 -8.96
C LYS A 17 -4.86 10.24 -9.39
N TYR A 18 -5.19 9.14 -8.73
CA TYR A 18 -6.51 8.51 -8.85
C TYR A 18 -7.05 8.08 -7.49
N VAL A 19 -8.35 7.97 -7.42
CA VAL A 19 -9.08 7.29 -6.35
C VAL A 19 -10.06 6.33 -6.99
N THR A 20 -10.19 5.18 -6.39
CA THR A 20 -11.06 4.10 -6.90
C THR A 20 -11.99 3.63 -5.81
N TYR A 21 -13.22 3.39 -6.20
CA TYR A 21 -14.21 2.73 -5.37
C TYR A 21 -14.63 1.41 -5.99
N ASN A 22 -14.32 0.32 -5.31
CA ASN A 22 -14.85 -1.01 -5.62
C ASN A 22 -16.20 -1.14 -4.93
N TYR A 23 -17.28 -1.11 -5.72
CA TYR A 23 -18.64 -1.14 -5.17
C TYR A 23 -19.16 -2.56 -4.88
N ILE A 24 -18.43 -3.60 -5.29
CA ILE A 24 -18.75 -4.98 -4.94
C ILE A 24 -18.28 -5.27 -3.51
N ASP A 25 -17.02 -4.92 -3.22
CA ASP A 25 -16.38 -5.19 -1.94
C ASP A 25 -16.53 -4.03 -0.95
N ASN A 26 -17.06 -2.89 -1.41
CA ASN A 26 -17.19 -1.65 -0.63
C ASN A 26 -15.83 -1.14 -0.09
N ILE A 27 -14.82 -1.13 -0.95
CA ILE A 27 -13.45 -0.76 -0.60
C ILE A 27 -13.02 0.45 -1.43
N TRP A 28 -12.34 1.38 -0.76
CA TRP A 28 -11.69 2.52 -1.39
C TRP A 28 -10.19 2.33 -1.43
N TYR A 29 -9.57 2.67 -2.56
CA TYR A 29 -8.12 2.75 -2.68
C TYR A 29 -7.71 3.91 -3.58
N TYR A 30 -6.48 4.31 -3.50
CA TYR A 30 -5.95 5.45 -4.22
C TYR A 30 -4.48 5.25 -4.55
N GLY A 31 -3.98 6.03 -5.49
CA GLY A 31 -2.58 5.98 -5.88
C GLY A 31 -2.16 7.14 -6.77
N THR A 32 -0.93 7.04 -7.22
CA THR A 32 -0.33 7.96 -8.19
C THR A 32 -0.20 7.26 -9.52
N MET A 33 -0.74 7.87 -10.57
CA MET A 33 -0.65 7.35 -11.92
C MET A 33 -0.95 8.47 -12.93
N ASN A 34 -0.11 8.62 -13.91
CA ASN A 34 -0.25 9.65 -14.96
C ASN A 34 -0.93 9.04 -16.18
N ARG A 35 -2.17 9.44 -16.45
CA ARG A 35 -2.89 9.01 -17.66
C ARG A 35 -3.61 10.18 -18.31
N THR A 36 -3.46 10.30 -19.63
CA THR A 36 -4.12 11.33 -20.44
C THR A 36 -5.44 10.87 -21.01
N ALA A 37 -5.55 9.58 -21.30
CA ALA A 37 -6.76 8.94 -21.78
C ALA A 37 -6.81 7.50 -21.27
N TRP A 38 -7.99 6.98 -21.14
CA TRP A 38 -8.25 5.64 -20.65
C TRP A 38 -9.37 4.99 -21.46
N ILE A 39 -9.19 3.75 -21.80
CA ILE A 39 -10.23 2.89 -22.36
C ILE A 39 -10.30 1.63 -21.51
N ASP A 40 -11.48 1.33 -21.08
CA ASP A 40 -11.79 0.08 -20.40
C ASP A 40 -11.85 -1.08 -21.41
N ASN A 41 -12.33 -2.23 -21.04
CA ASN A 41 -12.44 -3.39 -21.92
C ASN A 41 -13.05 -3.04 -23.28
N GLY A 42 -12.20 -2.72 -24.25
CA GLY A 42 -12.62 -2.39 -25.62
C GLY A 42 -12.31 -3.55 -26.57
N VAL A 43 -11.31 -3.35 -27.42
CA VAL A 43 -10.80 -4.38 -28.33
C VAL A 43 -9.90 -5.38 -27.61
N SER A 44 -9.31 -4.97 -26.51
CA SER A 44 -8.42 -5.79 -25.66
C SER A 44 -9.19 -6.31 -24.44
N ASP A 45 -8.77 -7.45 -23.93
CA ASP A 45 -9.34 -8.06 -22.71
C ASP A 45 -8.86 -7.36 -21.43
N TYR A 46 -8.12 -6.27 -21.57
CA TYR A 46 -7.53 -5.49 -20.48
C TYR A 46 -7.64 -3.99 -20.75
N PRO A 47 -7.65 -3.16 -19.70
CA PRO A 47 -7.69 -1.71 -19.86
C PRO A 47 -6.39 -1.19 -20.49
N VAL A 48 -6.50 -0.12 -21.27
CA VAL A 48 -5.37 0.56 -21.92
C VAL A 48 -5.40 2.05 -21.58
N GLY A 49 -4.28 2.56 -21.07
CA GLY A 49 -4.10 3.97 -20.78
C GLY A 49 -3.05 4.62 -21.68
N ALA A 50 -3.27 5.86 -22.05
CA ALA A 50 -2.26 6.70 -22.69
C ALA A 50 -1.51 7.52 -21.64
N THR A 51 -0.20 7.68 -21.81
CA THR A 51 0.66 8.43 -20.90
C THR A 51 1.07 9.78 -21.49
N TYR A 52 1.56 10.69 -20.64
CA TYR A 52 2.13 11.96 -21.11
C TYR A 52 3.44 11.79 -21.90
N ASN A 53 4.06 10.61 -21.83
CA ASN A 53 5.25 10.26 -22.61
C ASN A 53 4.90 9.66 -23.99
N PHE A 54 3.66 9.79 -24.41
CA PHE A 54 3.14 9.29 -25.69
C PHE A 54 3.19 7.76 -25.86
N ASN A 55 3.16 7.02 -24.75
CA ASN A 55 3.10 5.58 -24.74
C ASN A 55 1.66 5.12 -24.50
N LEU A 56 1.29 3.97 -25.07
CA LEU A 56 0.11 3.21 -24.70
C LEU A 56 0.54 2.09 -23.74
N VAL A 57 -0.10 2.01 -22.61
CA VAL A 57 0.22 1.06 -21.55
C VAL A 57 -0.98 0.18 -21.27
N ALA A 58 -0.77 -1.12 -21.32
CA ALA A 58 -1.76 -2.10 -20.88
C ALA A 58 -1.75 -2.18 -19.34
N HIS A 59 -2.95 -2.23 -18.76
CA HIS A 59 -3.14 -2.35 -17.33
C HIS A 59 -3.60 -3.74 -16.94
N GLU A 60 -3.44 -4.09 -15.68
CA GLU A 60 -3.83 -5.40 -15.12
C GLU A 60 -3.10 -6.59 -15.76
N ILE A 61 -1.90 -6.36 -16.31
CA ILE A 61 -1.05 -7.38 -16.90
C ILE A 61 0.31 -7.39 -16.20
N GLY A 62 0.63 -8.53 -15.57
CA GLY A 62 1.89 -8.71 -14.86
C GLY A 62 1.92 -7.98 -13.51
N CYS A 63 3.10 -7.92 -12.90
CA CYS A 63 3.32 -7.42 -11.54
C CYS A 63 4.22 -6.19 -11.47
N ASP A 64 4.79 -5.77 -12.60
CA ASP A 64 5.77 -4.68 -12.66
C ASP A 64 5.31 -3.55 -13.57
N ASN A 65 5.85 -2.36 -13.30
CA ASN A 65 5.69 -1.21 -14.19
C ASN A 65 6.67 -1.30 -15.36
N LYS A 66 6.12 -1.46 -16.56
CA LYS A 66 6.86 -1.51 -17.85
C LYS A 66 6.49 -0.33 -18.76
N GLU A 67 6.14 0.80 -18.21
CA GLU A 67 5.81 2.01 -18.98
C GLU A 67 7.01 2.54 -19.78
N THR A 68 8.21 2.29 -19.30
CA THR A 68 9.46 2.64 -19.96
C THR A 68 10.18 1.39 -20.47
N SER A 69 11.35 1.56 -21.08
CA SER A 69 12.22 0.43 -21.46
C SER A 69 12.79 -0.36 -20.29
N GLU A 70 12.72 0.22 -19.09
CA GLU A 70 13.15 -0.42 -17.85
C GLU A 70 11.93 -1.02 -17.13
N THR A 71 12.12 -2.18 -16.52
CA THR A 71 11.14 -2.76 -15.61
C THR A 71 11.35 -2.14 -14.24
N LEU A 72 10.30 -1.56 -13.69
CA LEU A 72 10.31 -0.91 -12.38
C LEU A 72 9.30 -1.59 -11.45
N PRO A 73 9.59 -1.67 -10.16
CA PRO A 73 8.62 -2.20 -9.20
C PRO A 73 7.38 -1.31 -9.09
N ILE A 74 6.24 -1.94 -8.88
CA ILE A 74 5.02 -1.24 -8.47
C ILE A 74 5.05 -1.11 -6.94
N SER A 75 5.22 0.11 -6.46
CA SER A 75 5.15 0.38 -5.02
C SER A 75 3.70 0.29 -4.55
N ALA A 76 3.42 -0.67 -3.70
CA ALA A 76 2.10 -0.90 -3.15
C ALA A 76 2.15 -1.06 -1.64
N TYR A 77 1.11 -0.61 -0.94
CA TYR A 77 1.00 -0.79 0.50
C TYR A 77 -0.45 -0.98 0.94
N ILE A 78 -0.60 -1.65 2.07
CA ILE A 78 -1.86 -1.74 2.81
C ILE A 78 -1.59 -1.44 4.27
N THR A 79 -2.46 -0.65 4.88
CA THR A 79 -2.40 -0.36 6.31
C THR A 79 -3.70 -0.79 6.97
N SER A 80 -3.60 -1.55 8.05
CA SER A 80 -4.77 -1.97 8.81
C SER A 80 -5.43 -0.79 9.53
N ALA A 81 -6.70 -0.93 9.87
CA ALA A 81 -7.28 -0.12 10.92
C ALA A 81 -6.49 -0.33 12.23
N GLN A 82 -6.63 0.63 13.14
CA GLN A 82 -6.08 0.51 14.47
C GLN A 82 -6.88 -0.52 15.25
N PHE A 83 -6.17 -1.42 15.91
CA PHE A 83 -6.79 -2.42 16.77
C PHE A 83 -6.14 -2.41 18.16
N ASP A 84 -6.91 -2.77 19.17
CA ASP A 84 -6.49 -2.91 20.55
C ASP A 84 -6.82 -4.30 21.07
N LEU A 85 -6.30 -4.60 22.24
CA LEU A 85 -6.71 -5.76 23.00
C LEU A 85 -7.74 -5.29 24.03
N ASP A 86 -8.88 -5.97 24.05
CA ASP A 86 -10.00 -5.60 24.91
C ASP A 86 -10.49 -4.18 24.53
N ASP A 87 -10.79 -3.32 25.47
CA ASP A 87 -11.28 -1.96 25.23
C ASP A 87 -10.15 -0.89 25.14
N GLY A 88 -8.92 -1.29 24.84
CA GLY A 88 -7.76 -0.38 24.75
C GLY A 88 -7.28 0.18 26.10
N HIS A 89 -7.76 -0.36 27.21
CA HIS A 89 -7.34 0.02 28.56
C HIS A 89 -5.95 -0.50 28.92
N GLN A 90 -5.54 -1.59 28.28
CA GLN A 90 -4.29 -2.25 28.59
C GLN A 90 -3.23 -1.96 27.53
N PHE A 91 -1.97 -2.01 27.93
CA PHE A 91 -0.86 -1.97 26.98
C PHE A 91 -0.66 -3.34 26.34
N MET A 92 -0.67 -3.37 25.05
CA MET A 92 -0.26 -4.50 24.22
C MET A 92 1.28 -4.54 24.14
N PHE A 93 1.86 -5.70 24.33
CA PHE A 93 3.27 -5.95 24.11
C PHE A 93 3.44 -7.09 23.10
N ILE A 94 4.02 -6.78 21.96
CA ILE A 94 4.26 -7.75 20.90
C ILE A 94 5.76 -8.05 20.86
N ASN A 95 6.09 -9.31 21.04
CA ASN A 95 7.46 -9.81 20.99
C ASN A 95 7.73 -10.73 19.81
N ARG A 96 6.67 -11.24 19.18
CA ARG A 96 6.76 -12.16 18.04
C ARG A 96 5.57 -11.97 17.10
N VAL A 97 5.82 -12.05 15.81
CA VAL A 97 4.82 -12.06 14.74
C VAL A 97 5.07 -13.29 13.86
N LEU A 98 4.00 -13.95 13.48
CA LEU A 98 4.00 -15.02 12.48
C LEU A 98 3.38 -14.43 11.21
N PRO A 99 4.18 -14.07 10.21
CA PRO A 99 3.63 -13.55 8.98
C PRO A 99 2.97 -14.67 8.17
N ASP A 100 1.74 -14.44 7.73
CA ASP A 100 1.05 -15.31 6.78
C ASP A 100 1.01 -14.60 5.42
N VAL A 101 2.10 -14.72 4.69
CA VAL A 101 2.31 -14.07 3.39
C VAL A 101 2.66 -15.11 2.35
N ARG A 102 2.04 -14.99 1.18
CA ARG A 102 2.31 -15.85 0.03
C ARG A 102 2.96 -15.03 -1.08
N PHE A 103 3.94 -15.65 -1.73
CA PHE A 103 4.67 -15.07 -2.87
C PHE A 103 4.46 -15.88 -4.16
N ASP A 104 3.33 -16.54 -4.28
CA ASP A 104 3.07 -17.51 -5.37
C ASP A 104 3.01 -16.85 -6.77
N GLY A 105 2.74 -15.55 -6.83
CA GLY A 105 2.69 -14.80 -8.09
C GLY A 105 4.00 -14.12 -8.48
N SER A 106 5.02 -14.18 -7.61
CA SER A 106 6.28 -13.48 -7.86
C SER A 106 7.17 -14.25 -8.83
N THR A 107 7.77 -13.55 -9.78
CA THR A 107 8.71 -14.09 -10.77
C THR A 107 10.18 -13.95 -10.34
N ILE A 108 10.44 -13.19 -9.27
CA ILE A 108 11.81 -13.00 -8.77
C ILE A 108 12.23 -14.14 -7.83
N SER A 109 13.53 -14.38 -7.77
CA SER A 109 14.09 -15.49 -6.99
C SER A 109 13.96 -15.31 -5.46
N ASN A 110 13.99 -14.07 -4.99
CA ASN A 110 13.92 -13.72 -3.56
C ASN A 110 12.90 -12.60 -3.31
N PRO A 111 11.61 -12.91 -3.41
CA PRO A 111 10.59 -11.91 -3.13
C PRO A 111 10.57 -11.52 -1.65
N ALA A 112 10.40 -10.24 -1.39
CA ALA A 112 10.35 -9.70 -0.04
C ALA A 112 9.34 -8.56 0.05
N ILE A 113 8.72 -8.46 1.20
CA ILE A 113 7.88 -7.31 1.58
C ILE A 113 8.38 -6.72 2.88
N THR A 114 7.95 -5.53 3.19
CA THR A 114 8.27 -4.85 4.45
C THR A 114 7.02 -4.75 5.30
N MET A 115 7.10 -5.20 6.55
CA MET A 115 6.04 -5.03 7.54
C MET A 115 6.47 -4.00 8.58
N THR A 116 5.65 -2.98 8.76
CA THR A 116 5.85 -1.94 9.78
C THR A 116 4.73 -1.99 10.80
N MET A 117 5.10 -2.14 12.06
CA MET A 117 4.19 -2.05 13.20
C MET A 117 4.19 -0.64 13.75
N LEU A 118 3.01 -0.06 13.86
CA LEU A 118 2.76 1.32 14.28
C LEU A 118 2.01 1.33 15.61
N PRO A 119 2.72 1.22 16.76
CA PRO A 119 2.07 1.28 18.06
C PRO A 119 1.63 2.69 18.41
N LEU A 120 0.42 2.83 18.91
CA LEU A 120 -0.19 4.09 19.30
C LEU A 120 -0.19 4.25 20.82
N LYS A 121 0.00 5.47 21.27
CA LYS A 121 0.13 5.83 22.69
C LYS A 121 -1.18 5.73 23.42
N ASN A 122 -2.24 6.19 22.77
CA ASN A 122 -3.58 6.29 23.33
C ASN A 122 -4.57 5.63 22.39
N SER A 123 -5.61 5.00 22.95
CA SER A 123 -6.77 4.54 22.21
C SER A 123 -7.48 5.75 21.60
N GLY A 124 -7.86 5.64 20.33
CA GLY A 124 -8.57 6.71 19.61
C GLY A 124 -7.71 7.92 19.22
N SER A 125 -6.39 7.89 19.42
CA SER A 125 -5.53 9.02 19.03
C SER A 125 -5.49 9.28 17.53
N GLY A 126 -5.96 8.32 16.71
CA GLY A 126 -5.82 8.38 15.28
C GLY A 126 -4.35 8.37 14.85
N TYR A 127 -4.07 7.97 13.67
CA TYR A 127 -2.83 8.35 13.01
C TYR A 127 -3.20 9.11 11.75
N ILE A 128 -2.37 10.06 11.39
CA ILE A 128 -2.54 10.81 10.16
C ILE A 128 -2.14 9.87 9.03
N ASP A 129 -3.00 9.74 8.03
CA ASP A 129 -2.69 8.98 6.83
C ASP A 129 -1.35 9.45 6.27
N PRO A 130 -0.37 8.57 6.09
CA PRO A 130 0.91 8.91 5.48
C PRO A 130 0.79 9.50 4.06
N ALA A 131 -0.36 9.36 3.42
CA ALA A 131 -0.65 10.04 2.16
C ALA A 131 -1.05 11.51 2.35
N SER A 132 -1.38 11.97 3.55
CA SER A 132 -1.64 13.38 3.81
C SER A 132 -0.31 14.15 3.90
N VAL A 133 -0.08 15.01 2.94
CA VAL A 133 1.12 15.86 2.89
C VAL A 133 1.19 16.73 4.15
N GLY A 134 2.21 16.54 4.97
CA GLY A 134 2.50 17.36 6.14
C GLY A 134 1.95 16.84 7.47
N GLY A 135 1.41 15.64 7.50
CA GLY A 135 1.04 15.00 8.76
C GLY A 135 2.27 14.56 9.56
N ASN A 136 2.38 15.05 10.77
CA ASN A 136 3.39 14.58 11.71
C ASN A 136 2.91 13.28 12.36
N ASP A 137 3.14 12.15 11.67
CA ASP A 137 2.82 10.80 12.17
C ASP A 137 3.58 10.46 13.46
N SER A 138 4.60 11.26 13.78
CA SER A 138 5.53 10.99 14.87
C SER A 138 4.96 11.22 16.26
N GLU A 139 3.91 12.01 16.42
CA GLU A 139 3.40 12.34 17.77
C GLU A 139 2.50 11.26 18.37
N SER A 140 1.75 10.53 17.54
CA SER A 140 0.86 9.45 17.99
C SER A 140 1.55 8.09 18.05
N VAL A 141 2.53 7.85 17.18
CA VAL A 141 3.31 6.61 17.15
C VAL A 141 4.46 6.67 18.16
N VAL A 142 4.49 5.71 19.08
CA VAL A 142 5.50 5.69 20.15
C VAL A 142 6.87 5.22 19.65
N ARG A 143 6.90 4.09 18.96
CA ARG A 143 8.09 3.49 18.38
C ARG A 143 7.65 2.45 17.35
N SER A 144 7.84 2.76 16.10
CA SER A 144 7.60 1.80 15.03
C SER A 144 8.69 0.72 14.99
N SER A 145 8.34 -0.43 14.49
CA SER A 145 9.28 -1.50 14.19
C SER A 145 9.04 -1.97 12.77
N THR A 146 10.04 -1.86 11.93
CA THR A 146 10.01 -2.25 10.53
C THR A 146 10.88 -3.47 10.32
N VAL A 147 10.34 -4.50 9.70
CA VAL A 147 11.03 -5.77 9.47
C VAL A 147 10.76 -6.27 8.05
N PRO A 148 11.76 -6.78 7.35
CA PRO A 148 11.57 -7.46 6.08
C PRO A 148 10.96 -8.85 6.32
N ILE A 149 10.11 -9.27 5.39
CA ILE A 149 9.54 -10.63 5.33
C ILE A 149 9.90 -11.19 3.98
N GLU A 150 10.68 -12.24 3.99
CA GLU A 150 11.13 -12.98 2.82
C GLU A 150 10.34 -14.29 2.70
N LYS A 151 10.47 -14.97 1.57
CA LYS A 151 9.75 -16.21 1.24
C LYS A 151 9.82 -17.29 2.34
N TYR A 152 10.92 -17.36 3.07
CA TYR A 152 11.13 -18.38 4.10
C TYR A 152 11.06 -17.84 5.53
N THR A 153 10.58 -16.62 5.71
CA THR A 153 10.44 -16.02 7.04
C THR A 153 9.25 -16.64 7.77
N GLY A 154 9.47 -17.62 8.61
CA GLY A 154 8.41 -18.28 9.38
C GLY A 154 7.98 -17.50 10.62
N GLN A 155 8.87 -16.71 11.20
CA GLN A 155 8.60 -15.88 12.37
C GLN A 155 9.58 -14.72 12.47
N ILE A 156 9.12 -13.63 13.04
CA ILE A 156 9.94 -12.46 13.33
C ILE A 156 9.80 -12.05 14.80
N TYR A 157 10.91 -11.63 15.38
CA TYR A 157 10.93 -11.12 16.75
C TYR A 157 10.99 -9.61 16.74
N VAL A 158 10.10 -9.00 17.51
CA VAL A 158 9.96 -7.54 17.63
C VAL A 158 9.83 -7.15 19.08
N ARG A 159 9.94 -5.86 19.37
CA ARG A 159 9.63 -5.29 20.68
C ARG A 159 8.81 -4.03 20.50
N VAL A 160 7.51 -4.24 20.43
CA VAL A 160 6.54 -3.16 20.21
C VAL A 160 5.59 -3.10 21.39
N ARG A 161 5.36 -1.90 21.93
CA ARG A 161 4.43 -1.65 23.02
C ARG A 161 3.58 -0.44 22.71
N GLY A 162 2.27 -0.60 22.80
CA GLY A 162 1.29 0.46 22.61
C GLY A 162 -0.06 0.07 23.19
N ARG A 163 -0.98 1.01 23.25
CA ARG A 163 -2.38 0.71 23.58
C ARG A 163 -3.15 0.20 22.38
N GLN A 164 -2.82 0.75 21.22
CA GLN A 164 -3.34 0.31 19.92
C GLN A 164 -2.18 0.00 18.98
N LEU A 165 -2.45 -0.75 17.95
CA LEU A 165 -1.52 -1.09 16.90
C LEU A 165 -2.20 -0.93 15.54
N ALA A 166 -1.49 -0.37 14.58
CA ALA A 166 -1.76 -0.55 13.18
C ALA A 166 -0.59 -1.29 12.53
N VAL A 167 -0.86 -2.05 11.50
CA VAL A 167 0.15 -2.79 10.74
C VAL A 167 0.13 -2.31 9.31
N LYS A 168 1.27 -1.86 8.82
CA LYS A 168 1.49 -1.52 7.41
C LYS A 168 2.33 -2.60 6.76
N VAL A 169 1.89 -3.05 5.60
CA VAL A 169 2.63 -3.97 4.74
C VAL A 169 2.85 -3.29 3.42
N GLU A 170 4.08 -3.29 2.93
CA GLU A 170 4.44 -2.62 1.68
C GLU A 170 5.38 -3.48 0.84
N SER A 171 5.17 -3.42 -0.46
CA SER A 171 6.04 -4.00 -1.48
C SER A 171 6.66 -2.86 -2.29
N THR A 172 7.98 -2.88 -2.40
CA THR A 172 8.77 -1.94 -3.19
C THR A 172 9.73 -2.65 -4.14
N GLY A 173 9.72 -3.97 -4.15
CA GLY A 173 10.50 -4.81 -5.03
C GLY A 173 9.75 -5.17 -6.31
N GLU A 174 10.48 -5.59 -7.33
CA GLU A 174 9.91 -6.18 -8.55
C GLU A 174 9.10 -7.44 -8.20
N GLY A 175 8.03 -7.72 -8.97
CA GLY A 175 7.08 -8.80 -8.72
C GLY A 175 7.36 -10.11 -9.46
#